data_72713b8c4b13267a9bf759f51675c237
#
_entry.id   72713b8c4b13267a9bf759f51675c237
#
_cell.length_a   1.000
_cell.length_b   1.000
_cell.length_c   1.000
_cell.angle_alpha   90.00
_cell.angle_beta   90.00
_cell.angle_gamma   90.00
#
_symmetry.space_group_name_H-M   'P 1'
#
loop_
_entity.id
_entity.type
_entity.pdbx_description
1 polymer ?
#
loop_
_entity_poly.entity_id
_entity_poly.type
_entity_poly.pdbx_seq_one_letter_code
_entity_poly.pdbx_strand_id
1 'polypeptide(L)'
;MSEQIESPDDSILQEDLEYLSEHFDFSSFYRSSILITGATGLIGSQLVKLFLCLNRKNNAEIKIYAYIRDNNKAKIIYSAVYDRIIFIIGDIKISPQIDSPFDYIIHCASETASRTFIEKPVETIDTAYTGTRTMLELALSKNVKGFVYLSSMEVFGITDSRELKENDYGYIDILNLRSSYSESKRMCECLCAGYAAEYNVPVKIARLVQVVGTGIDYNDTRVPAHFARSVMENRDIILKTEGKTRRPIIYTRDAISGICTVLLKGNSGEAYSVANKVTIATILETAEMITKNITNNNIKVIPGKDIPTEYVPNINLNLNLDRINSLGWKAEVGLEEAYRRMIESMRERYRLF
;
A
#
# COMPACT_ATOMS: atom_id res chain seq x y z
N MET A 1 11.53 -30.04 -13.04
CA MET A 1 10.24 -29.30 -13.06
C MET A 1 10.63 -27.82 -13.01
N SER A 2 10.23 -27.00 -13.98
CA SER A 2 10.44 -25.56 -13.88
C SER A 2 9.72 -25.07 -12.65
N GLU A 3 10.43 -24.38 -11.74
CA GLU A 3 9.80 -23.80 -10.56
C GLU A 3 8.72 -22.81 -11.01
N GLN A 4 7.51 -22.98 -10.46
CA GLN A 4 6.40 -22.07 -10.74
C GLN A 4 6.72 -20.66 -10.23
N ILE A 5 6.65 -19.68 -11.13
CA ILE A 5 6.81 -18.25 -10.81
C ILE A 5 5.59 -17.71 -10.05
N GLU A 6 5.76 -16.60 -9.36
CA GLU A 6 4.79 -16.06 -8.41
C GLU A 6 3.59 -15.37 -9.08
N SER A 7 3.77 -14.92 -10.32
CA SER A 7 2.76 -14.16 -11.06
C SER A 7 2.77 -14.49 -12.56
N PRO A 8 2.37 -15.73 -12.95
CA PRO A 8 2.42 -16.17 -14.35
C PRO A 8 1.49 -15.40 -15.30
N ASP A 9 0.43 -14.79 -14.74
CA ASP A 9 -0.57 -14.03 -15.50
C ASP A 9 -0.28 -12.50 -15.52
N ASP A 10 0.86 -12.06 -14.97
CA ASP A 10 1.28 -10.65 -14.90
C ASP A 10 2.81 -10.60 -14.97
N SER A 11 3.36 -10.54 -16.19
CA SER A 11 4.80 -10.52 -16.41
C SER A 11 5.46 -9.28 -15.83
N ILE A 12 4.75 -8.15 -15.82
CA ILE A 12 5.23 -6.88 -15.27
C ILE A 12 5.40 -6.96 -13.75
N LEU A 13 4.43 -7.59 -13.07
CA LEU A 13 4.57 -7.87 -11.64
C LEU A 13 5.70 -8.85 -11.37
N GLN A 14 5.82 -9.90 -12.17
CA GLN A 14 6.91 -10.87 -12.02
C GLN A 14 8.29 -10.21 -12.14
N GLU A 15 8.46 -9.32 -13.12
CA GLU A 15 9.65 -8.51 -13.31
C GLU A 15 9.96 -7.63 -12.10
N ASP A 16 8.95 -6.97 -11.53
CA ASP A 16 9.10 -6.15 -10.31
C ASP A 16 9.57 -6.99 -9.11
N LEU A 17 9.02 -8.19 -8.92
CA LEU A 17 9.42 -9.10 -7.84
C LEU A 17 10.86 -9.58 -7.99
N GLU A 18 11.26 -9.93 -9.20
CA GLU A 18 12.63 -10.38 -9.52
C GLU A 18 13.63 -9.23 -9.37
N TYR A 19 13.27 -8.04 -9.86
CA TYR A 19 14.07 -6.84 -9.66
C TYR A 19 14.34 -6.59 -8.15
N LEU A 20 13.30 -6.65 -7.31
CA LEU A 20 13.45 -6.49 -5.87
C LEU A 20 14.38 -7.55 -5.28
N SER A 21 14.25 -8.81 -5.69
CA SER A 21 15.06 -9.91 -5.17
C SER A 21 16.55 -9.78 -5.52
N GLU A 22 16.89 -9.04 -6.57
CA GLU A 22 18.24 -8.85 -7.08
C GLU A 22 18.92 -7.55 -6.60
N HIS A 23 18.14 -6.49 -6.37
CA HIS A 23 18.66 -5.15 -6.15
C HIS A 23 18.50 -4.64 -4.71
N PHE A 24 17.75 -5.37 -3.86
CA PHE A 24 17.56 -4.98 -2.46
C PHE A 24 18.04 -6.08 -1.52
N ASP A 25 18.67 -5.67 -0.41
CA ASP A 25 19.13 -6.60 0.62
C ASP A 25 17.96 -6.98 1.56
N PHE A 26 17.43 -8.17 1.36
CA PHE A 26 16.41 -8.79 2.21
C PHE A 26 16.97 -9.91 3.10
N SER A 27 18.27 -10.05 3.24
CA SER A 27 18.92 -11.16 3.98
C SER A 27 18.45 -11.28 5.43
N SER A 28 18.07 -10.16 6.06
CA SER A 28 17.48 -10.16 7.41
C SER A 28 16.17 -10.96 7.55
N PHE A 29 15.47 -11.21 6.46
CA PHE A 29 14.27 -12.05 6.45
C PHE A 29 14.57 -13.54 6.24
N TYR A 30 15.79 -13.93 5.88
CA TYR A 30 16.11 -15.32 5.58
C TYR A 30 15.93 -16.18 6.82
N ARG A 31 15.34 -17.36 6.63
CA ARG A 31 15.01 -18.35 7.68
C ARG A 31 14.09 -17.80 8.77
N SER A 32 13.34 -16.75 8.47
CA SER A 32 12.37 -16.15 9.40
C SER A 32 10.94 -16.56 9.09
N SER A 33 10.04 -16.23 10.00
CA SER A 33 8.61 -16.39 9.86
C SER A 33 7.94 -15.01 9.86
N ILE A 34 7.11 -14.75 8.83
CA ILE A 34 6.50 -13.44 8.59
C ILE A 34 4.99 -13.60 8.54
N LEU A 35 4.27 -12.85 9.39
CA LEU A 35 2.82 -12.73 9.32
C LEU A 35 2.45 -11.46 8.52
N ILE A 36 1.66 -11.64 7.47
CA ILE A 36 1.14 -10.54 6.65
C ILE A 36 -0.37 -10.51 6.79
N THR A 37 -0.91 -9.44 7.36
CA THR A 37 -2.36 -9.23 7.41
C THR A 37 -2.84 -8.48 6.18
N GLY A 38 -4.11 -8.68 5.80
CA GLY A 38 -4.63 -8.10 4.56
C GLY A 38 -3.90 -8.63 3.32
N ALA A 39 -3.44 -9.88 3.39
CA ALA A 39 -2.62 -10.52 2.37
C ALA A 39 -3.31 -10.65 0.99
N THR A 40 -4.63 -10.50 0.89
CA THR A 40 -5.37 -10.44 -0.39
C THR A 40 -5.61 -9.02 -0.90
N GLY A 41 -5.05 -7.99 -0.23
CA GLY A 41 -5.04 -6.60 -0.71
C GLY A 41 -3.85 -6.32 -1.63
N LEU A 42 -3.82 -5.11 -2.23
CA LEU A 42 -2.79 -4.70 -3.19
C LEU A 42 -1.37 -4.89 -2.63
N ILE A 43 -1.06 -4.30 -1.49
CA ILE A 43 0.28 -4.34 -0.89
C ILE A 43 0.57 -5.72 -0.28
N GLY A 44 -0.39 -6.27 0.48
CA GLY A 44 -0.20 -7.56 1.15
C GLY A 44 0.06 -8.70 0.18
N SER A 45 -0.63 -8.73 -0.97
CA SER A 45 -0.41 -9.80 -1.96
C SER A 45 0.96 -9.71 -2.63
N GLN A 46 1.44 -8.52 -2.89
CA GLN A 46 2.78 -8.34 -3.48
C GLN A 46 3.90 -8.66 -2.48
N LEU A 47 3.73 -8.33 -1.19
CA LEU A 47 4.66 -8.76 -0.14
C LEU A 47 4.74 -10.29 -0.04
N VAL A 48 3.59 -10.97 -0.03
CA VAL A 48 3.56 -12.46 -0.06
C VAL A 48 4.32 -12.99 -1.27
N LYS A 49 4.03 -12.46 -2.47
CA LYS A 49 4.70 -12.88 -3.71
C LYS A 49 6.19 -12.54 -3.70
N LEU A 50 6.61 -11.40 -3.14
CA LEU A 50 8.04 -11.07 -2.97
C LEU A 50 8.75 -12.12 -2.10
N PHE A 51 8.20 -12.46 -0.94
CA PHE A 51 8.85 -13.46 -0.06
C PHE A 51 8.89 -14.85 -0.71
N LEU A 52 7.91 -15.22 -1.51
CA LEU A 52 7.96 -16.44 -2.32
C LEU A 52 9.05 -16.37 -3.40
N CYS A 53 9.20 -15.20 -4.05
CA CYS A 53 10.26 -14.97 -5.03
C CYS A 53 11.66 -15.07 -4.39
N LEU A 54 11.84 -14.50 -3.20
CA LEU A 54 13.08 -14.65 -2.42
C LEU A 54 13.36 -16.13 -2.05
N ASN A 55 12.33 -16.89 -1.69
CA ASN A 55 12.48 -18.32 -1.45
C ASN A 55 12.94 -19.06 -2.71
N ARG A 56 12.37 -18.75 -3.88
CA ARG A 56 12.73 -19.39 -5.15
C ARG A 56 14.12 -18.97 -5.65
N LYS A 57 14.40 -17.66 -5.68
CA LYS A 57 15.63 -17.12 -6.31
C LYS A 57 16.83 -17.16 -5.38
N ASN A 58 16.62 -16.90 -4.08
CA ASN A 58 17.70 -16.69 -3.13
C ASN A 58 17.79 -17.80 -2.07
N ASN A 59 16.96 -18.85 -2.15
CA ASN A 59 16.87 -19.91 -1.12
C ASN A 59 16.65 -19.31 0.29
N ALA A 60 15.78 -18.32 0.40
CA ALA A 60 15.62 -17.54 1.65
C ALA A 60 14.94 -18.32 2.80
N GLU A 61 14.23 -19.42 2.51
CA GLU A 61 13.57 -20.30 3.49
C GLU A 61 12.61 -19.55 4.43
N ILE A 62 11.93 -18.51 3.91
CA ILE A 62 10.99 -17.68 4.67
C ILE A 62 9.66 -18.43 4.81
N LYS A 63 9.15 -18.57 6.05
CA LYS A 63 7.81 -19.07 6.31
C LYS A 63 6.80 -17.94 6.24
N ILE A 64 5.84 -18.03 5.31
CA ILE A 64 4.90 -16.97 5.01
C ILE A 64 3.53 -17.33 5.57
N TYR A 65 3.05 -16.55 6.53
CA TYR A 65 1.72 -16.64 7.10
C TYR A 65 0.86 -15.51 6.55
N ALA A 66 -0.18 -15.86 5.79
CA ALA A 66 -1.11 -14.92 5.18
C ALA A 66 -2.43 -14.88 5.96
N TYR A 67 -2.69 -13.78 6.71
CA TYR A 67 -3.95 -13.62 7.43
C TYR A 67 -4.98 -12.95 6.53
N ILE A 68 -6.04 -13.67 6.20
CA ILE A 68 -7.04 -13.33 5.20
C ILE A 68 -8.46 -13.54 5.73
N ARG A 69 -9.45 -12.85 5.15
CA ARG A 69 -10.88 -13.08 5.43
C ARG A 69 -11.52 -14.05 4.42
N ASP A 70 -11.09 -13.99 3.16
CA ASP A 70 -11.70 -14.70 2.04
C ASP A 70 -10.70 -15.63 1.36
N ASN A 71 -10.90 -16.92 1.59
CA ASN A 71 -10.06 -17.98 1.02
C ASN A 71 -10.27 -18.14 -0.50
N ASN A 72 -11.47 -17.87 -1.01
CA ASN A 72 -11.71 -17.96 -2.45
C ASN A 72 -10.94 -16.90 -3.20
N LYS A 73 -10.92 -15.66 -2.66
CA LYS A 73 -10.09 -14.59 -3.19
C LYS A 73 -8.60 -14.95 -3.16
N ALA A 74 -8.13 -15.57 -2.07
CA ALA A 74 -6.74 -16.04 -1.97
C ALA A 74 -6.40 -17.09 -3.03
N LYS A 75 -7.28 -18.07 -3.27
CA LYS A 75 -7.09 -19.08 -4.33
C LYS A 75 -6.94 -18.46 -5.72
N ILE A 76 -7.64 -17.37 -6.00
CA ILE A 76 -7.52 -16.65 -7.28
C ILE A 76 -6.18 -15.91 -7.36
N ILE A 77 -5.83 -15.12 -6.33
CA ILE A 77 -4.63 -14.27 -6.31
C ILE A 77 -3.34 -15.11 -6.34
N TYR A 78 -3.35 -16.26 -5.67
CA TYR A 78 -2.17 -17.11 -5.47
C TYR A 78 -2.25 -18.44 -6.24
N SER A 79 -3.12 -18.56 -7.23
CA SER A 79 -3.43 -19.82 -7.93
C SER A 79 -2.19 -20.68 -8.25
N ALA A 80 -1.11 -20.08 -8.73
CA ALA A 80 0.13 -20.77 -9.08
C ALA A 80 1.00 -21.17 -7.88
N VAL A 81 0.83 -20.55 -6.71
CA VAL A 81 1.74 -20.67 -5.56
C VAL A 81 1.00 -20.89 -4.24
N TYR A 82 -0.29 -21.21 -4.31
CA TYR A 82 -1.19 -21.31 -3.14
C TYR A 82 -0.64 -22.26 -2.06
N ASP A 83 -0.15 -23.42 -2.45
CA ASP A 83 0.34 -24.46 -1.53
C ASP A 83 1.68 -24.12 -0.85
N ARG A 84 2.30 -23.00 -1.22
CA ARG A 84 3.55 -22.52 -0.61
C ARG A 84 3.30 -21.51 0.52
N ILE A 85 2.03 -21.21 0.82
CA ILE A 85 1.61 -20.17 1.77
C ILE A 85 0.83 -20.82 2.90
N ILE A 86 1.08 -20.40 4.13
CA ILE A 86 0.30 -20.83 5.29
C ILE A 86 -0.83 -19.82 5.49
N PHE A 87 -2.04 -20.18 5.10
CA PHE A 87 -3.19 -19.32 5.25
C PHE A 87 -3.82 -19.40 6.63
N ILE A 88 -4.11 -18.26 7.22
CA ILE A 88 -4.89 -18.09 8.43
C ILE A 88 -6.16 -17.35 8.03
N ILE A 89 -7.31 -18.00 8.24
CA ILE A 89 -8.60 -17.42 7.85
C ILE A 89 -9.28 -16.88 9.10
N GLY A 90 -9.60 -15.59 9.10
CA GLY A 90 -10.26 -14.96 10.25
C GLY A 90 -10.52 -13.46 10.06
N ASP A 91 -11.18 -12.87 11.05
CA ASP A 91 -11.36 -11.42 11.17
C ASP A 91 -10.16 -10.83 11.90
N ILE A 92 -9.59 -9.74 11.37
CA ILE A 92 -8.43 -9.05 11.95
C ILE A 92 -8.66 -8.58 13.39
N LYS A 93 -9.90 -8.42 13.79
CA LYS A 93 -10.31 -8.06 15.16
C LYS A 93 -10.15 -9.21 16.16
N ILE A 94 -9.92 -10.43 15.68
CA ILE A 94 -9.77 -11.63 16.50
C ILE A 94 -8.32 -12.10 16.39
N SER A 95 -7.67 -12.30 17.55
CA SER A 95 -6.30 -12.82 17.55
C SER A 95 -6.25 -14.23 16.97
N PRO A 96 -5.42 -14.46 15.94
CA PRO A 96 -5.29 -15.78 15.37
C PRO A 96 -4.66 -16.74 16.40
N GLN A 97 -5.24 -17.91 16.55
CA GLN A 97 -4.68 -18.96 17.40
C GLN A 97 -3.57 -19.68 16.62
N ILE A 98 -2.33 -19.30 16.86
CA ILE A 98 -1.16 -19.87 16.19
C ILE A 98 -0.08 -20.12 17.24
N ASP A 99 0.31 -21.35 17.38
CA ASP A 99 1.35 -21.74 18.34
C ASP A 99 2.77 -21.40 17.87
N SER A 100 2.96 -21.30 16.53
CA SER A 100 4.25 -20.99 15.94
C SER A 100 4.73 -19.57 16.31
N PRO A 101 6.03 -19.37 16.50
CA PRO A 101 6.61 -18.03 16.65
C PRO A 101 6.55 -17.28 15.33
N PHE A 102 6.46 -15.96 15.43
CA PHE A 102 6.67 -15.03 14.30
C PHE A 102 7.87 -14.16 14.58
N ASP A 103 8.70 -13.97 13.56
CA ASP A 103 9.80 -13.01 13.63
C ASP A 103 9.35 -11.61 13.26
N TYR A 104 8.46 -11.50 12.26
CA TYR A 104 7.99 -10.21 11.76
C TYR A 104 6.48 -10.21 11.53
N ILE A 105 5.87 -9.04 11.73
CA ILE A 105 4.47 -8.78 11.36
C ILE A 105 4.41 -7.57 10.43
N ILE A 106 3.76 -7.73 9.27
CA ILE A 106 3.44 -6.64 8.35
C ILE A 106 1.93 -6.46 8.37
N HIS A 107 1.47 -5.38 9.02
CA HIS A 107 0.05 -5.13 9.22
C HIS A 107 -0.51 -4.24 8.11
N CYS A 108 -1.01 -4.90 7.03
CA CYS A 108 -1.61 -4.26 5.86
C CYS A 108 -3.14 -4.21 5.91
N ALA A 109 -3.78 -4.96 6.82
CA ALA A 109 -5.24 -5.04 6.87
C ALA A 109 -5.85 -3.69 7.26
N SER A 110 -6.63 -3.12 6.38
CA SER A 110 -7.38 -1.88 6.59
C SER A 110 -8.46 -1.76 5.53
N GLU A 111 -9.56 -1.07 5.85
CA GLU A 111 -10.46 -0.57 4.83
C GLU A 111 -9.75 0.53 4.03
N THR A 112 -9.90 0.54 2.71
CA THR A 112 -9.23 1.52 1.83
C THR A 112 -10.16 2.12 0.77
N ALA A 113 -11.41 1.70 0.73
CA ALA A 113 -12.40 2.23 -0.21
C ALA A 113 -13.06 3.49 0.36
N SER A 114 -12.85 4.64 -0.30
CA SER A 114 -13.38 5.93 0.17
C SER A 114 -14.89 5.94 0.41
N ARG A 115 -15.64 5.15 -0.36
CA ARG A 115 -17.08 5.00 -0.19
C ARG A 115 -17.43 4.36 1.15
N THR A 116 -16.68 3.33 1.56
CA THR A 116 -16.89 2.64 2.85
C THR A 116 -16.66 3.58 4.04
N PHE A 117 -15.75 4.54 3.94
CA PHE A 117 -15.49 5.51 5.00
C PHE A 117 -16.73 6.34 5.35
N ILE A 118 -17.57 6.61 4.35
CA ILE A 118 -18.81 7.41 4.49
C ILE A 118 -20.00 6.52 4.82
N GLU A 119 -20.14 5.37 4.16
CA GLU A 119 -21.27 4.48 4.33
C GLU A 119 -21.20 3.63 5.60
N LYS A 120 -19.99 3.33 6.07
CA LYS A 120 -19.72 2.47 7.24
C LYS A 120 -18.62 3.04 8.13
N PRO A 121 -18.78 4.26 8.65
CA PRO A 121 -17.73 4.93 9.44
C PRO A 121 -17.40 4.18 10.74
N VAL A 122 -18.41 3.62 11.41
CA VAL A 122 -18.23 2.87 12.67
C VAL A 122 -17.38 1.62 12.43
N GLU A 123 -17.71 0.83 11.41
CA GLU A 123 -16.95 -0.36 11.04
C GLU A 123 -15.53 -0.03 10.56
N THR A 124 -15.36 1.14 9.92
CA THR A 124 -14.03 1.63 9.50
C THR A 124 -13.16 1.89 10.73
N ILE A 125 -13.70 2.60 11.74
CA ILE A 125 -12.99 2.90 13.00
C ILE A 125 -12.70 1.61 13.77
N ASP A 126 -13.72 0.77 13.99
CA ASP A 126 -13.60 -0.47 14.76
C ASP A 126 -12.60 -1.44 14.13
N THR A 127 -12.66 -1.64 12.83
CA THR A 127 -11.72 -2.52 12.13
C THR A 127 -10.28 -1.99 12.23
N ALA A 128 -10.06 -0.70 12.08
CA ALA A 128 -8.74 -0.11 12.16
C ALA A 128 -8.18 -0.21 13.59
N TYR A 129 -8.93 0.25 14.59
CA TYR A 129 -8.47 0.30 15.98
C TYR A 129 -8.33 -1.11 16.57
N THR A 130 -9.42 -1.90 16.56
CA THR A 130 -9.43 -3.24 17.17
C THR A 130 -8.45 -4.17 16.45
N GLY A 131 -8.41 -4.12 15.11
CA GLY A 131 -7.46 -4.93 14.33
C GLY A 131 -6.00 -4.58 14.61
N THR A 132 -5.66 -3.29 14.69
CA THR A 132 -4.30 -2.87 15.01
C THR A 132 -3.92 -3.26 16.43
N ARG A 133 -4.81 -3.06 17.42
CA ARG A 133 -4.59 -3.47 18.80
C ARG A 133 -4.36 -4.98 18.91
N THR A 134 -5.22 -5.78 18.28
CA THR A 134 -5.09 -7.25 18.26
C THR A 134 -3.73 -7.69 17.72
N MET A 135 -3.23 -7.06 16.65
CA MET A 135 -1.93 -7.40 16.08
C MET A 135 -0.76 -6.92 16.94
N LEU A 136 -0.89 -5.80 17.64
CA LEU A 136 0.14 -5.33 18.59
C LEU A 136 0.20 -6.24 19.83
N GLU A 137 -0.93 -6.69 20.35
CA GLU A 137 -1.00 -7.69 21.43
C GLU A 137 -0.38 -9.03 21.01
N LEU A 138 -0.65 -9.46 19.77
CA LEU A 138 0.00 -10.64 19.20
C LEU A 138 1.52 -10.43 19.09
N ALA A 139 1.97 -9.28 18.59
CA ALA A 139 3.39 -8.95 18.48
C ALA A 139 4.10 -8.99 19.85
N LEU A 140 3.46 -8.44 20.88
CA LEU A 140 3.95 -8.48 22.26
C LEU A 140 4.04 -9.92 22.77
N SER A 141 2.97 -10.71 22.64
CA SER A 141 2.91 -12.09 23.12
C SER A 141 3.90 -13.03 22.43
N LYS A 142 4.23 -12.76 21.16
CA LYS A 142 5.17 -13.55 20.36
C LYS A 142 6.60 -13.02 20.40
N ASN A 143 6.84 -11.88 21.07
CA ASN A 143 8.14 -11.23 21.15
C ASN A 143 8.80 -11.07 19.76
N VAL A 144 8.06 -10.46 18.81
CA VAL A 144 8.51 -10.33 17.42
C VAL A 144 9.77 -9.45 17.31
N LYS A 145 10.60 -9.70 16.30
CA LYS A 145 11.80 -8.90 15.98
C LYS A 145 11.46 -7.56 15.32
N GLY A 146 10.29 -7.49 14.69
CA GLY A 146 9.82 -6.26 14.03
C GLY A 146 8.34 -6.32 13.65
N PHE A 147 7.72 -5.14 13.73
CA PHE A 147 6.35 -4.91 13.31
C PHE A 147 6.30 -3.64 12.46
N VAL A 148 5.62 -3.67 11.31
CA VAL A 148 5.33 -2.45 10.56
C VAL A 148 3.82 -2.28 10.38
N TYR A 149 3.33 -1.11 10.79
CA TYR A 149 1.95 -0.66 10.57
C TYR A 149 1.87 0.16 9.29
N LEU A 150 0.97 -0.21 8.37
CA LEU A 150 0.72 0.60 7.17
C LEU A 150 -0.27 1.71 7.47
N SER A 151 0.26 2.92 7.59
CA SER A 151 -0.49 4.15 7.72
C SER A 151 -0.70 4.82 6.35
N SER A 152 -1.17 6.04 6.34
CA SER A 152 -1.54 6.78 5.13
C SER A 152 -1.10 8.24 5.22
N MET A 153 -0.85 8.86 4.06
CA MET A 153 -0.69 10.31 3.94
C MET A 153 -1.89 11.11 4.49
N GLU A 154 -3.06 10.49 4.62
CA GLU A 154 -4.26 11.16 5.13
C GLU A 154 -4.16 11.59 6.60
N VAL A 155 -3.18 11.06 7.34
CA VAL A 155 -2.89 11.52 8.71
C VAL A 155 -2.39 12.96 8.77
N PHE A 156 -1.82 13.48 7.67
CA PHE A 156 -1.40 14.87 7.61
C PHE A 156 -2.59 15.85 7.65
N GLY A 157 -3.76 15.46 7.14
CA GLY A 157 -4.93 16.35 7.07
C GLY A 157 -4.74 17.50 6.08
N ILE A 158 -5.47 18.60 6.30
CA ILE A 158 -5.36 19.84 5.51
C ILE A 158 -4.23 20.67 6.10
N THR A 159 -3.20 20.94 5.30
CA THR A 159 -2.00 21.68 5.68
C THR A 159 -1.81 22.87 4.77
N ASP A 160 -0.94 23.80 5.18
CA ASP A 160 -0.37 24.81 4.29
C ASP A 160 0.55 24.16 3.22
N SER A 161 0.96 24.92 2.22
CA SER A 161 1.75 24.40 1.08
C SER A 161 3.24 24.19 1.39
N ARG A 162 3.65 24.23 2.66
CA ARG A 162 5.05 23.98 3.06
C ARG A 162 5.44 22.53 2.88
N GLU A 163 6.73 22.26 2.93
CA GLU A 163 7.24 20.89 3.03
C GLU A 163 6.93 20.31 4.42
N LEU A 164 6.26 19.14 4.47
CA LEU A 164 5.79 18.49 5.70
C LEU A 164 6.74 17.40 6.14
N LYS A 165 7.11 17.45 7.40
CA LYS A 165 7.80 16.36 8.12
C LYS A 165 6.78 15.46 8.82
N GLU A 166 7.22 14.30 9.29
CA GLU A 166 6.34 13.33 9.94
C GLU A 166 5.62 13.86 11.19
N ASN A 167 6.16 14.89 11.83
CA ASN A 167 5.56 15.51 13.02
C ASN A 167 4.64 16.69 12.70
N ASP A 168 4.44 17.00 11.43
CA ASP A 168 3.52 18.08 11.01
C ASP A 168 2.12 17.50 10.82
N TYR A 169 1.15 18.02 11.58
CA TYR A 169 -0.25 17.63 11.49
C TYR A 169 -1.11 18.86 11.18
N GLY A 170 -1.96 18.70 10.18
CA GLY A 170 -2.95 19.70 9.79
C GLY A 170 -4.33 19.38 10.35
N TYR A 171 -5.28 20.20 9.94
CA TYR A 171 -6.67 20.09 10.35
C TYR A 171 -7.39 18.90 9.72
N ILE A 172 -8.17 18.19 10.51
CA ILE A 172 -9.18 17.23 10.07
C ILE A 172 -10.49 17.60 10.75
N ASP A 173 -11.57 17.75 9.98
CA ASP A 173 -12.92 17.88 10.53
C ASP A 173 -13.38 16.52 11.07
N ILE A 174 -13.26 16.31 12.35
CA ILE A 174 -13.55 15.03 13.03
C ILE A 174 -15.04 14.64 12.97
N LEU A 175 -15.95 15.56 12.70
CA LEU A 175 -17.39 15.29 12.58
C LEU A 175 -17.79 14.96 11.13
N ASN A 176 -16.92 15.13 10.16
CA ASN A 176 -17.14 14.65 8.82
C ASN A 176 -16.99 13.12 8.77
N LEU A 177 -18.00 12.40 8.29
CA LEU A 177 -18.01 10.93 8.29
C LEU A 177 -16.79 10.34 7.55
N ARG A 178 -16.31 11.00 6.51
CA ARG A 178 -15.12 10.56 5.77
C ARG A 178 -13.86 10.57 6.63
N SER A 179 -13.81 11.39 7.67
CA SER A 179 -12.65 11.46 8.58
C SER A 179 -12.50 10.20 9.45
N SER A 180 -13.48 9.30 9.44
CA SER A 180 -13.40 7.98 10.09
C SER A 180 -12.11 7.23 9.72
N TYR A 181 -11.65 7.32 8.46
CA TYR A 181 -10.40 6.71 8.02
C TYR A 181 -9.16 7.47 8.51
N SER A 182 -9.10 8.77 8.26
CA SER A 182 -7.92 9.59 8.60
C SER A 182 -7.67 9.62 10.12
N GLU A 183 -8.74 9.80 10.91
CA GLU A 183 -8.65 9.78 12.37
C GLU A 183 -8.34 8.38 12.93
N SER A 184 -8.90 7.31 12.32
CA SER A 184 -8.51 5.94 12.69
C SER A 184 -7.02 5.70 12.46
N LYS A 185 -6.46 6.20 11.35
CA LYS A 185 -5.02 6.08 11.08
C LYS A 185 -4.20 6.85 12.11
N ARG A 186 -4.58 8.07 12.50
CA ARG A 186 -3.93 8.83 13.58
C ARG A 186 -3.98 8.09 14.92
N MET A 187 -5.16 7.58 15.29
CA MET A 187 -5.34 6.80 16.52
C MET A 187 -4.46 5.54 16.53
N CYS A 188 -4.40 4.81 15.42
CA CYS A 188 -3.56 3.62 15.30
C CYS A 188 -2.06 3.96 15.36
N GLU A 189 -1.62 5.07 14.79
CA GLU A 189 -0.23 5.53 14.95
C GLU A 189 0.09 5.85 16.42
N CYS A 190 -0.82 6.56 17.10
CA CYS A 190 -0.69 6.83 18.53
C CYS A 190 -0.61 5.52 19.34
N LEU A 191 -1.47 4.55 19.03
CA LEU A 191 -1.45 3.22 19.66
C LEU A 191 -0.11 2.50 19.42
N CYS A 192 0.41 2.52 18.18
CA CYS A 192 1.73 1.94 17.86
C CYS A 192 2.85 2.58 18.67
N ALA A 193 2.87 3.92 18.75
CA ALA A 193 3.84 4.65 19.57
C ALA A 193 3.73 4.30 21.06
N GLY A 194 2.49 4.16 21.57
CA GLY A 194 2.22 3.71 22.93
C GLY A 194 2.79 2.31 23.21
N TYR A 195 2.51 1.33 22.34
CA TYR A 195 3.06 -0.04 22.51
C TYR A 195 4.59 -0.08 22.41
N ALA A 196 5.19 0.77 21.57
CA ALA A 196 6.64 0.90 21.52
C ALA A 196 7.23 1.42 22.83
N ALA A 197 6.61 2.47 23.40
CA ALA A 197 7.12 3.13 24.61
C ALA A 197 6.85 2.33 25.89
N GLU A 198 5.65 1.74 26.02
CA GLU A 198 5.20 1.09 27.26
C GLU A 198 5.63 -0.38 27.34
N TYR A 199 5.58 -1.09 26.20
CA TYR A 199 5.82 -2.55 26.15
C TYR A 199 7.06 -2.93 25.34
N ASN A 200 7.81 -1.97 24.80
CA ASN A 200 8.98 -2.21 23.93
C ASN A 200 8.67 -3.07 22.69
N VAL A 201 7.43 -3.01 22.19
CA VAL A 201 7.09 -3.67 20.90
C VAL A 201 7.85 -2.96 19.79
N PRO A 202 8.63 -3.68 18.94
CA PRO A 202 9.48 -3.06 17.91
C PRO A 202 8.66 -2.62 16.68
N VAL A 203 7.65 -1.77 16.90
CA VAL A 203 6.71 -1.31 15.88
C VAL A 203 7.21 -0.05 15.19
N LYS A 204 7.11 -0.02 13.86
CA LYS A 204 7.39 1.12 12.98
C LYS A 204 6.15 1.44 12.18
N ILE A 205 6.06 2.68 11.70
CA ILE A 205 4.89 3.18 10.98
C ILE A 205 5.32 3.62 9.58
N ALA A 206 4.73 3.02 8.54
CA ALA A 206 4.95 3.41 7.15
C ALA A 206 3.73 4.17 6.62
N ARG A 207 3.85 5.49 6.40
CA ARG A 207 2.82 6.36 5.82
C ARG A 207 2.91 6.31 4.31
N LEU A 208 2.01 5.56 3.68
CA LEU A 208 1.96 5.46 2.22
C LEU A 208 1.20 6.63 1.61
N VAL A 209 1.71 7.15 0.51
CA VAL A 209 0.95 8.01 -0.41
C VAL A 209 0.09 7.17 -1.33
N GLN A 210 -0.58 7.78 -2.34
CA GLN A 210 -1.34 7.04 -3.32
C GLN A 210 -0.44 6.04 -4.06
N VAL A 211 -0.70 4.76 -3.85
CA VAL A 211 0.03 3.68 -4.55
C VAL A 211 -0.54 3.47 -5.94
N VAL A 212 0.34 3.40 -6.94
CA VAL A 212 0.04 3.18 -8.36
C VAL A 212 0.96 2.06 -8.86
N GLY A 213 0.46 1.13 -9.65
CA GLY A 213 1.31 0.11 -10.26
C GLY A 213 0.64 -1.24 -10.45
N THR A 214 1.46 -2.27 -10.59
CA THR A 214 1.04 -3.66 -10.80
C THR A 214 0.11 -4.16 -9.70
N GLY A 215 -0.78 -5.08 -10.02
CA GLY A 215 -1.72 -5.66 -9.06
C GLY A 215 -2.97 -4.84 -8.76
N ILE A 216 -3.09 -3.58 -9.21
CA ILE A 216 -4.32 -2.80 -9.07
C ILE A 216 -5.45 -3.49 -9.84
N ASP A 217 -6.60 -3.68 -9.15
CA ASP A 217 -7.78 -4.32 -9.72
C ASP A 217 -8.43 -3.43 -10.79
N TYR A 218 -8.91 -4.05 -11.88
CA TYR A 218 -9.63 -3.34 -12.95
C TYR A 218 -10.86 -2.60 -12.40
N ASN A 219 -11.57 -3.18 -11.45
CA ASN A 219 -12.76 -2.61 -10.84
C ASN A 219 -12.46 -1.65 -9.67
N ASP A 220 -11.19 -1.36 -9.39
CA ASP A 220 -10.85 -0.35 -8.37
C ASP A 220 -11.46 1.01 -8.75
N THR A 221 -12.12 1.65 -7.79
CA THR A 221 -12.84 2.90 -8.02
C THR A 221 -11.99 4.16 -7.88
N ARG A 222 -10.73 4.00 -7.48
CA ARG A 222 -9.78 5.12 -7.28
C ARG A 222 -9.29 5.68 -8.61
N VAL A 223 -8.82 6.93 -8.57
CA VAL A 223 -8.35 7.69 -9.74
C VAL A 223 -7.35 6.93 -10.61
N PRO A 224 -6.29 6.26 -10.08
CA PRO A 224 -5.35 5.55 -10.94
C PRO A 224 -5.99 4.48 -11.82
N ALA A 225 -6.86 3.65 -11.24
CA ALA A 225 -7.55 2.61 -11.99
C ALA A 225 -8.55 3.18 -13.01
N HIS A 226 -9.21 4.30 -12.67
CA HIS A 226 -10.05 5.01 -13.64
C HIS A 226 -9.25 5.44 -14.87
N PHE A 227 -8.06 6.02 -14.68
CA PHE A 227 -7.20 6.44 -15.79
C PHE A 227 -6.74 5.24 -16.64
N ALA A 228 -6.30 4.17 -15.98
CA ALA A 228 -5.90 2.94 -16.68
C ALA A 228 -7.05 2.36 -17.52
N ARG A 229 -8.25 2.26 -16.96
CA ARG A 229 -9.44 1.80 -17.71
C ARG A 229 -9.73 2.68 -18.91
N SER A 230 -9.70 4.01 -18.76
CA SER A 230 -9.94 4.93 -19.87
C SER A 230 -8.97 4.67 -21.03
N VAL A 231 -7.70 4.43 -20.72
CA VAL A 231 -6.68 4.08 -21.73
C VAL A 231 -6.98 2.72 -22.38
N MET A 232 -7.28 1.68 -21.57
CA MET A 232 -7.52 0.33 -22.06
C MET A 232 -8.75 0.26 -22.96
N GLU A 233 -9.79 1.03 -22.63
CA GLU A 233 -11.06 1.07 -23.33
C GLU A 233 -11.10 2.13 -24.45
N ASN A 234 -9.97 2.81 -24.68
CA ASN A 234 -9.85 3.91 -25.64
C ASN A 234 -10.96 4.97 -25.48
N ARG A 235 -11.21 5.37 -24.22
CA ARG A 235 -12.21 6.39 -23.85
C ARG A 235 -11.55 7.60 -23.23
N ASP A 236 -12.16 8.78 -23.41
CA ASP A 236 -11.69 10.02 -22.79
C ASP A 236 -11.64 9.91 -21.26
N ILE A 237 -10.64 10.56 -20.66
CA ILE A 237 -10.51 10.65 -19.20
C ILE A 237 -11.41 11.77 -18.70
N ILE A 238 -12.53 11.40 -18.07
CA ILE A 238 -13.48 12.35 -17.48
C ILE A 238 -13.12 12.54 -16.01
N LEU A 239 -12.69 13.75 -15.64
CA LEU A 239 -12.43 14.11 -14.25
C LEU A 239 -13.74 14.52 -13.57
N LYS A 240 -13.94 14.12 -12.33
CA LYS A 240 -15.12 14.54 -11.53
C LYS A 240 -14.98 15.96 -10.96
N THR A 241 -13.76 16.49 -10.92
CA THR A 241 -13.42 17.84 -10.43
C THR A 241 -12.49 18.52 -11.41
N GLU A 242 -12.06 19.74 -11.14
CA GLU A 242 -11.03 20.44 -11.93
C GLU A 242 -9.64 19.78 -11.85
N GLY A 243 -9.44 18.78 -11.02
CA GLY A 243 -8.19 18.01 -10.90
C GLY A 243 -7.05 18.77 -10.23
N LYS A 244 -7.32 19.78 -9.41
CA LYS A 244 -6.30 20.65 -8.77
C LYS A 244 -5.56 20.00 -7.59
N THR A 245 -6.05 18.92 -7.02
CA THR A 245 -5.34 18.19 -5.95
C THR A 245 -3.97 17.77 -6.43
N ARG A 246 -2.93 18.23 -5.71
CA ARG A 246 -1.52 17.98 -6.02
C ARG A 246 -0.87 17.13 -4.93
N ARG A 247 -0.29 16.01 -5.30
CA ARG A 247 0.33 15.08 -4.35
C ARG A 247 1.31 14.12 -5.05
N PRO A 248 2.31 13.59 -4.32
CA PRO A 248 3.12 12.51 -4.85
C PRO A 248 2.30 11.22 -4.96
N ILE A 249 2.71 10.34 -5.86
CA ILE A 249 2.35 8.94 -5.89
C ILE A 249 3.58 8.09 -5.55
N ILE A 250 3.38 6.78 -5.34
CA ILE A 250 4.45 5.81 -5.26
C ILE A 250 4.10 4.58 -6.08
N TYR A 251 5.08 4.07 -6.83
CA TYR A 251 4.92 2.83 -7.56
C TYR A 251 4.90 1.63 -6.59
N THR A 252 4.14 0.57 -6.92
CA THR A 252 3.98 -0.60 -6.03
C THR A 252 5.31 -1.23 -5.62
N ARG A 253 6.24 -1.42 -6.55
CA ARG A 253 7.59 -1.94 -6.28
C ARG A 253 8.35 -1.10 -5.25
N ASP A 254 8.33 0.23 -5.42
CA ASP A 254 8.98 1.15 -4.49
C ASP A 254 8.28 1.15 -3.12
N ALA A 255 6.94 1.07 -3.10
CA ALA A 255 6.19 0.96 -1.84
C ALA A 255 6.60 -0.30 -1.05
N ILE A 256 6.73 -1.43 -1.73
CA ILE A 256 7.14 -2.72 -1.12
C ILE A 256 8.55 -2.62 -0.53
N SER A 257 9.53 -2.13 -1.29
CA SER A 257 10.90 -1.96 -0.79
C SER A 257 10.97 -0.95 0.36
N GLY A 258 10.20 0.14 0.29
CA GLY A 258 10.11 1.13 1.35
C GLY A 258 9.53 0.56 2.66
N ILE A 259 8.44 -0.21 2.57
CA ILE A 259 7.83 -0.89 3.72
C ILE A 259 8.84 -1.84 4.38
N CYS A 260 9.53 -2.66 3.59
CA CYS A 260 10.53 -3.59 4.10
C CYS A 260 11.72 -2.84 4.74
N THR A 261 12.16 -1.74 4.13
CA THR A 261 13.23 -0.90 4.70
C THR A 261 12.81 -0.30 6.04
N VAL A 262 11.60 0.24 6.15
CA VAL A 262 11.05 0.77 7.41
C VAL A 262 10.98 -0.34 8.47
N LEU A 263 10.50 -1.54 8.11
CA LEU A 263 10.42 -2.68 9.03
C LEU A 263 11.79 -3.07 9.58
N LEU A 264 12.81 -3.15 8.71
CA LEU A 264 14.14 -3.66 9.08
C LEU A 264 15.04 -2.61 9.74
N LYS A 265 14.98 -1.35 9.28
CA LYS A 265 15.94 -0.31 9.64
C LYS A 265 15.34 0.88 10.40
N GLY A 266 14.02 1.00 10.43
CA GLY A 266 13.34 2.09 11.14
C GLY A 266 13.49 1.98 12.65
N ASN A 267 13.41 3.11 13.35
CA ASN A 267 13.36 3.17 14.80
C ASN A 267 11.97 2.81 15.33
N SER A 268 11.92 2.11 16.45
CA SER A 268 10.66 1.74 17.11
C SER A 268 9.89 2.98 17.54
N GLY A 269 8.58 2.98 17.32
CA GLY A 269 7.67 4.09 17.63
C GLY A 269 7.70 5.25 16.62
N GLU A 270 8.54 5.21 15.58
CA GLU A 270 8.64 6.29 14.60
C GLU A 270 7.83 6.03 13.32
N ALA A 271 7.36 7.14 12.72
CA ALA A 271 6.69 7.15 11.42
C ALA A 271 7.66 7.58 10.31
N TYR A 272 7.47 7.01 9.11
CA TYR A 272 8.24 7.25 7.91
C TYR A 272 7.31 7.49 6.72
N SER A 273 7.51 8.60 6.01
CA SER A 273 6.77 8.92 4.79
C SER A 273 7.35 8.13 3.61
N VAL A 274 6.56 7.20 3.06
CA VAL A 274 6.96 6.36 1.91
C VAL A 274 6.35 6.93 0.65
N ALA A 275 7.11 7.73 -0.07
CA ALA A 275 6.66 8.50 -1.23
C ALA A 275 7.78 8.72 -2.25
N ASN A 276 7.42 9.20 -3.43
CA ASN A 276 8.37 9.63 -4.44
C ASN A 276 8.16 11.11 -4.80
N LYS A 277 9.10 12.00 -4.44
CA LYS A 277 9.00 13.44 -4.72
C LYS A 277 8.96 13.79 -6.20
N VAL A 278 9.61 13.01 -7.06
CA VAL A 278 9.65 13.31 -8.50
C VAL A 278 8.32 13.04 -9.20
N THR A 279 7.37 12.40 -8.51
CA THR A 279 6.03 12.11 -9.04
C THR A 279 4.98 13.14 -8.66
N ILE A 280 5.36 14.23 -7.98
CA ILE A 280 4.43 15.28 -7.54
C ILE A 280 3.77 15.92 -8.75
N ALA A 281 2.47 15.70 -8.91
CA ALA A 281 1.65 16.28 -9.96
C ALA A 281 0.22 16.51 -9.48
N THR A 282 -0.52 17.37 -10.16
CA THR A 282 -1.96 17.45 -10.01
C THR A 282 -2.64 16.25 -10.69
N ILE A 283 -3.88 15.98 -10.33
CA ILE A 283 -4.68 14.95 -11.02
C ILE A 283 -4.84 15.30 -12.50
N LEU A 284 -5.01 16.59 -12.82
CA LEU A 284 -5.10 17.07 -14.21
C LEU A 284 -3.78 16.86 -14.96
N GLU A 285 -2.64 17.34 -14.43
CA GLU A 285 -1.30 17.13 -15.03
C GLU A 285 -1.02 15.65 -15.27
N THR A 286 -1.43 14.77 -14.34
CA THR A 286 -1.30 13.32 -14.48
C THR A 286 -2.13 12.78 -15.64
N ALA A 287 -3.39 13.20 -15.76
CA ALA A 287 -4.27 12.78 -16.86
C ALA A 287 -3.74 13.27 -18.23
N GLU A 288 -3.27 14.53 -18.31
CA GLU A 288 -2.66 15.11 -19.51
C GLU A 288 -1.36 14.39 -19.90
N MET A 289 -0.51 14.05 -18.95
CA MET A 289 0.68 13.23 -19.19
C MET A 289 0.30 11.87 -19.79
N ILE A 290 -0.69 11.19 -19.23
CA ILE A 290 -1.17 9.88 -19.73
C ILE A 290 -1.68 10.01 -21.16
N THR A 291 -2.53 11.00 -21.46
CA THR A 291 -3.08 11.19 -22.80
C THR A 291 -1.99 11.51 -23.81
N LYS A 292 -1.05 12.36 -23.46
CA LYS A 292 0.04 12.78 -24.34
C LYS A 292 1.08 11.67 -24.57
N ASN A 293 1.60 11.07 -23.49
CA ASN A 293 2.80 10.23 -23.54
C ASN A 293 2.48 8.74 -23.66
N ILE A 294 1.30 8.29 -23.19
CA ILE A 294 0.94 6.88 -23.22
C ILE A 294 -0.01 6.59 -24.38
N THR A 295 -0.96 7.48 -24.68
CA THR A 295 -1.95 7.25 -25.75
C THR A 295 -1.68 8.05 -27.04
N ASN A 296 -0.62 8.83 -27.10
CA ASN A 296 -0.30 9.70 -28.25
C ASN A 296 -1.48 10.59 -28.66
N ASN A 297 -2.21 11.14 -27.69
CA ASN A 297 -3.40 11.97 -27.84
C ASN A 297 -4.61 11.27 -28.52
N ASN A 298 -4.66 9.94 -28.51
CA ASN A 298 -5.82 9.20 -29.03
C ASN A 298 -7.09 9.40 -28.18
N ILE A 299 -6.92 9.74 -26.89
CA ILE A 299 -8.00 10.10 -25.96
C ILE A 299 -7.72 11.48 -25.37
N LYS A 300 -8.77 12.13 -24.86
CA LYS A 300 -8.70 13.50 -24.32
C LYS A 300 -8.96 13.50 -22.82
N VAL A 301 -8.55 14.59 -22.14
CA VAL A 301 -8.96 14.88 -20.77
C VAL A 301 -10.12 15.85 -20.80
N ILE A 302 -11.20 15.50 -20.06
CA ILE A 302 -12.37 16.35 -19.89
C ILE A 302 -12.45 16.74 -18.40
N PRO A 303 -12.03 17.96 -18.00
CA PRO A 303 -12.13 18.43 -16.62
C PRO A 303 -13.59 18.54 -16.19
N GLY A 304 -13.88 18.12 -14.96
CA GLY A 304 -15.18 18.30 -14.33
C GLY A 304 -15.35 19.71 -13.76
N LYS A 305 -16.62 20.10 -13.51
CA LYS A 305 -16.94 21.42 -12.93
C LYS A 305 -17.46 21.32 -11.49
N ASP A 306 -18.02 20.17 -11.13
CA ASP A 306 -18.65 19.94 -9.84
C ASP A 306 -17.67 19.35 -8.82
N ILE A 307 -17.75 19.84 -7.58
CA ILE A 307 -17.04 19.24 -6.44
C ILE A 307 -18.07 18.39 -5.69
N PRO A 308 -18.06 17.06 -5.87
CA PRO A 308 -18.92 16.21 -5.07
C PRO A 308 -18.56 16.32 -3.58
N THR A 309 -19.55 16.32 -2.70
CA THR A 309 -19.39 16.39 -1.23
C THR A 309 -18.54 15.26 -0.64
N GLU A 310 -18.33 14.20 -1.42
CA GLU A 310 -17.53 13.02 -1.06
C GLU A 310 -16.00 13.23 -1.19
N TYR A 311 -15.57 14.34 -1.81
CA TYR A 311 -14.15 14.59 -2.07
C TYR A 311 -13.54 15.46 -0.98
N VAL A 312 -12.32 15.11 -0.61
CA VAL A 312 -11.47 15.96 0.24
C VAL A 312 -11.20 17.28 -0.50
N PRO A 313 -11.17 18.42 0.20
CA PRO A 313 -10.72 19.70 -0.38
C PRO A 313 -9.38 19.53 -1.10
N ASN A 314 -9.10 20.41 -2.07
CA ASN A 314 -7.85 20.37 -2.79
C ASN A 314 -6.65 20.30 -1.84
N ILE A 315 -5.94 19.18 -1.88
CA ILE A 315 -4.75 18.95 -1.06
C ILE A 315 -3.54 19.29 -1.91
N ASN A 316 -2.61 20.05 -1.34
CA ASN A 316 -1.27 20.23 -1.86
C ASN A 316 -0.29 19.57 -0.90
N LEU A 317 0.12 18.34 -1.19
CA LEU A 317 0.96 17.53 -0.31
C LEU A 317 2.40 17.51 -0.83
N ASN A 318 3.29 18.17 -0.11
CA ASN A 318 4.73 18.14 -0.32
C ASN A 318 5.41 17.54 0.91
N LEU A 319 5.96 16.32 0.79
CA LEU A 319 6.51 15.58 1.90
C LEU A 319 8.04 15.71 1.98
N ASN A 320 8.57 15.93 3.16
CA ASN A 320 9.99 15.72 3.46
C ASN A 320 10.24 14.21 3.55
N LEU A 321 11.28 13.72 2.88
CA LEU A 321 11.64 12.29 2.87
C LEU A 321 13.01 12.02 3.52
N ASP A 322 13.59 12.99 4.23
CA ASP A 322 14.92 12.85 4.83
C ASP A 322 14.99 11.68 5.80
N ARG A 323 13.90 11.44 6.56
CA ARG A 323 13.84 10.35 7.53
C ARG A 323 13.95 8.98 6.86
N ILE A 324 13.18 8.69 5.83
CA ILE A 324 13.29 7.40 5.12
C ILE A 324 14.57 7.32 4.29
N ASN A 325 15.02 8.43 3.70
CA ASN A 325 16.27 8.49 2.95
C ASN A 325 17.47 8.19 3.84
N SER A 326 17.44 8.57 5.12
CA SER A 326 18.52 8.26 6.10
C SER A 326 18.66 6.76 6.38
N LEU A 327 17.60 5.96 6.08
CA LEU A 327 17.65 4.50 6.14
C LEU A 327 18.33 3.87 4.90
N GLY A 328 18.75 4.69 3.94
CA GLY A 328 19.36 4.26 2.68
C GLY A 328 18.36 3.87 1.59
N TRP A 329 17.07 4.25 1.73
CA TRP A 329 16.04 3.97 0.73
C TRP A 329 15.66 5.22 -0.07
N LYS A 330 15.42 5.02 -1.36
CA LYS A 330 14.84 6.03 -2.27
C LYS A 330 13.92 5.34 -3.27
N ALA A 331 12.84 6.02 -3.63
CA ALA A 331 11.97 5.57 -4.71
C ALA A 331 12.67 5.78 -6.07
N GLU A 332 12.43 4.87 -7.02
CA GLU A 332 13.12 4.83 -8.31
C GLU A 332 12.18 5.12 -9.49
N VAL A 333 10.91 4.72 -9.40
CA VAL A 333 9.98 4.73 -10.53
C VAL A 333 9.27 6.07 -10.66
N GLY A 334 9.43 6.75 -11.80
CA GLY A 334 8.76 8.01 -12.10
C GLY A 334 7.27 7.87 -12.42
N LEU A 335 6.57 9.01 -12.52
CA LEU A 335 5.12 9.08 -12.71
C LEU A 335 4.64 8.37 -13.99
N GLU A 336 5.26 8.66 -15.12
CA GLU A 336 4.90 8.08 -16.41
C GLU A 336 5.09 6.56 -16.41
N GLU A 337 6.27 6.11 -15.99
CA GLU A 337 6.59 4.68 -15.95
C GLU A 337 5.67 3.91 -15.00
N ALA A 338 5.31 4.48 -13.85
CA ALA A 338 4.36 3.89 -12.92
C ALA A 338 3.00 3.61 -13.58
N TYR A 339 2.48 4.57 -14.37
CA TYR A 339 1.22 4.38 -15.09
C TYR A 339 1.36 3.44 -16.28
N ARG A 340 2.47 3.51 -17.03
CA ARG A 340 2.74 2.59 -18.16
C ARG A 340 2.73 1.14 -17.68
N ARG A 341 3.53 0.81 -16.68
CA ARG A 341 3.61 -0.53 -16.10
C ARG A 341 2.28 -1.00 -15.50
N MET A 342 1.54 -0.10 -14.84
CA MET A 342 0.20 -0.43 -14.30
C MET A 342 -0.78 -0.81 -15.41
N ILE A 343 -0.80 -0.05 -16.52
CA ILE A 343 -1.70 -0.30 -17.66
C ILE A 343 -1.34 -1.62 -18.35
N GLU A 344 -0.05 -1.88 -18.56
CA GLU A 344 0.44 -3.13 -19.14
C GLU A 344 0.09 -4.34 -18.27
N SER A 345 0.40 -4.29 -16.98
CA SER A 345 0.00 -5.31 -16.00
C SER A 345 -1.51 -5.58 -16.01
N MET A 346 -2.32 -4.51 -16.07
CA MET A 346 -3.77 -4.64 -16.10
C MET A 346 -4.25 -5.27 -17.41
N ARG A 347 -3.65 -4.96 -18.57
CA ARG A 347 -3.96 -5.58 -19.86
C ARG A 347 -3.68 -7.08 -19.86
N GLU A 348 -2.54 -7.50 -19.35
CA GLU A 348 -2.18 -8.92 -19.27
C GLU A 348 -3.18 -9.71 -18.42
N ARG A 349 -3.49 -9.22 -17.23
CA ARG A 349 -4.39 -9.92 -16.29
C ARG A 349 -5.83 -10.02 -16.75
N TYR A 350 -6.33 -9.01 -17.44
CA TYR A 350 -7.73 -8.98 -17.84
C TYR A 350 -7.96 -9.34 -19.30
N ARG A 351 -6.89 -9.57 -20.08
CA ARG A 351 -6.94 -9.95 -21.52
C ARG A 351 -7.97 -9.15 -22.32
N LEU A 352 -8.15 -7.88 -21.94
CA LEU A 352 -9.04 -6.95 -22.60
C LEU A 352 -8.25 -6.26 -23.71
N PHE A 353 -8.44 -6.77 -24.96
CA PHE A 353 -7.96 -6.24 -26.23
C PHE A 353 -6.49 -6.46 -26.57
#